data_945db7086cbbcebe5ea53105a5503b61
#
_entry.id   945db7086cbbcebe5ea53105a5503b61
#
_cell.length_a   1.000
_cell.length_b   1.000
_cell.length_c   1.000
_cell.angle_alpha   90.00
_cell.angle_beta   90.00
_cell.angle_gamma   90.00
#
_symmetry.space_group_name_H-M   'P 1'
#
loop_
_entity.id
_entity.type
_entity.pdbx_description
1 polymer ?
#
loop_
_entity_poly.entity_id
_entity_poly.type
_entity_poly.pdbx_seq_one_letter_code
_entity_poly.pdbx_strand_id
1 'polypeptide(L)'
;MWVLELIKKGKAYVDNQSTEQIALQKGTPTSPGQNSPFRNQSPDKALSLFIEMKEGKHPEGSMVLRFKGNMSSSNMLMRDPVLYRILKKPHHRTKDKWCIYPMYDWAHGQSDYIEEISHSLCTLEFLPHRELYNEYLNFVYTKGTKPKQREFSRLNLSYTVTSKRKLQKLVENSFVEGWDDPRMPTISGLRRRGYTPTALINFAKAVGVAKRDNVIDASFLEFCAREDLNKKSRRVMVVLDPIKVIITNYPENKNETLLTENNPEDSEAGERAVSYTHLRAHETAM
;
A
#
# COMPACT_ATOMS: atom_id res chain seq x y z
N MET A 1 -3.40 -28.48 5.97
CA MET A 1 -2.90 -29.30 7.06
C MET A 1 -3.37 -28.76 8.41
N TRP A 2 -2.96 -27.60 8.86
CA TRP A 2 -3.28 -27.02 10.19
C TRP A 2 -4.78 -26.84 10.49
N VAL A 3 -5.59 -26.49 9.50
CA VAL A 3 -7.05 -26.36 9.71
C VAL A 3 -7.69 -27.69 10.11
N LEU A 4 -7.23 -28.82 9.54
CA LEU A 4 -7.74 -30.16 9.92
C LEU A 4 -7.37 -30.49 11.37
N GLU A 5 -6.18 -30.08 11.82
CA GLU A 5 -5.77 -30.24 13.21
C GLU A 5 -6.60 -29.39 14.17
N LEU A 6 -6.92 -28.15 13.79
CA LEU A 6 -7.83 -27.30 14.57
C LEU A 6 -9.21 -27.94 14.72
N ILE A 7 -9.76 -28.49 13.65
CA ILE A 7 -11.06 -29.18 13.69
C ILE A 7 -10.98 -30.40 14.61
N LYS A 8 -9.97 -31.26 14.44
CA LYS A 8 -9.77 -32.47 15.27
C LYS A 8 -9.60 -32.14 16.76
N LYS A 9 -8.97 -31.02 17.08
CA LYS A 9 -8.81 -30.51 18.44
C LYS A 9 -10.09 -29.82 18.98
N GLY A 10 -11.19 -29.84 18.22
CA GLY A 10 -12.43 -29.16 18.59
C GLY A 10 -12.33 -27.64 18.68
N LYS A 11 -11.31 -27.02 18.02
CA LYS A 11 -11.07 -25.57 18.01
C LYS A 11 -11.68 -24.86 16.82
N ALA A 12 -12.37 -25.59 15.93
CA ALA A 12 -13.10 -25.02 14.81
C ALA A 12 -14.40 -25.79 14.60
N TYR A 13 -15.40 -25.13 14.01
CA TYR A 13 -16.72 -25.70 13.71
C TYR A 13 -17.29 -25.10 12.42
N VAL A 14 -18.18 -25.82 11.75
CA VAL A 14 -18.88 -25.32 10.57
C VAL A 14 -20.18 -24.63 11.00
N ASP A 15 -20.36 -23.42 10.54
CA ASP A 15 -21.54 -22.60 10.81
C ASP A 15 -22.31 -22.34 9.51
N ASN A 16 -23.59 -22.65 9.49
CA ASN A 16 -24.47 -22.44 8.33
C ASN A 16 -25.46 -21.27 8.53
N GLN A 17 -25.19 -20.40 9.49
CA GLN A 17 -25.93 -19.17 9.68
C GLN A 17 -25.63 -18.16 8.59
N SER A 18 -26.58 -17.25 8.34
CA SER A 18 -26.36 -16.14 7.42
C SER A 18 -25.31 -15.15 7.96
N THR A 19 -24.74 -14.36 7.06
CA THR A 19 -23.76 -13.30 7.43
C THR A 19 -24.34 -12.32 8.45
N GLU A 20 -25.63 -11.99 8.32
CA GLU A 20 -26.37 -11.10 9.21
C GLU A 20 -26.53 -11.71 10.61
N GLN A 21 -26.88 -12.99 10.69
CA GLN A 21 -26.99 -13.71 11.96
C GLN A 21 -25.65 -13.79 12.68
N ILE A 22 -24.57 -14.11 11.95
CA ILE A 22 -23.21 -14.14 12.50
C ILE A 22 -22.80 -12.75 13.00
N ALA A 23 -23.11 -11.69 12.25
CA ALA A 23 -22.81 -10.31 12.63
C ALA A 23 -23.54 -9.90 13.90
N LEU A 24 -24.84 -10.21 14.02
CA LEU A 24 -25.63 -9.93 15.21
C LEU A 24 -25.11 -10.66 16.44
N GLN A 25 -24.73 -11.93 16.30
CA GLN A 25 -24.19 -12.73 17.39
C GLN A 25 -22.83 -12.24 17.88
N LYS A 26 -22.05 -11.56 17.06
CA LYS A 26 -20.78 -10.96 17.50
C LYS A 26 -20.98 -9.88 18.57
N GLY A 27 -22.16 -9.28 18.68
CA GLY A 27 -22.44 -8.20 19.61
C GLY A 27 -21.75 -6.88 19.24
N THR A 28 -21.38 -6.10 20.23
CA THR A 28 -20.70 -4.81 20.07
C THR A 28 -19.41 -4.77 20.90
N PRO A 29 -18.52 -3.80 20.71
CA PRO A 29 -17.32 -3.69 21.55
C PRO A 29 -17.61 -3.61 23.06
N THR A 30 -18.79 -3.10 23.43
CA THR A 30 -19.23 -2.92 24.82
C THR A 30 -20.17 -4.02 25.34
N SER A 31 -20.65 -4.90 24.46
CA SER A 31 -21.47 -6.04 24.85
C SER A 31 -20.88 -7.34 24.34
N PRO A 32 -20.85 -8.42 25.16
CA PRO A 32 -20.30 -9.71 24.73
C PRO A 32 -21.12 -10.29 23.57
N GLY A 33 -20.47 -11.13 22.78
CA GLY A 33 -21.13 -11.90 21.73
C GLY A 33 -21.85 -13.13 22.29
N GLN A 34 -22.72 -13.72 21.48
CA GLN A 34 -23.46 -14.95 21.77
C GLN A 34 -22.86 -16.10 20.98
N ASN A 35 -22.84 -17.30 21.57
CA ASN A 35 -22.37 -18.50 20.90
C ASN A 35 -23.34 -18.89 19.76
N SER A 36 -22.76 -19.30 18.63
CA SER A 36 -23.53 -19.95 17.57
C SER A 36 -24.14 -21.27 18.08
N PRO A 37 -25.36 -21.65 17.65
CA PRO A 37 -25.92 -22.95 17.94
C PRO A 37 -25.07 -24.11 17.40
N PHE A 38 -24.23 -23.87 16.43
CA PHE A 38 -23.32 -24.85 15.81
C PHE A 38 -21.97 -24.95 16.50
N ARG A 39 -21.67 -24.07 17.46
CA ARG A 39 -20.35 -23.96 18.10
C ARG A 39 -19.92 -25.24 18.82
N ASN A 40 -20.88 -26.02 19.32
CA ASN A 40 -20.62 -27.25 20.08
C ASN A 40 -20.73 -28.53 19.24
N GLN A 41 -20.57 -28.44 17.90
CA GLN A 41 -20.46 -29.62 17.04
C GLN A 41 -19.32 -30.52 17.48
N SER A 42 -19.49 -31.84 17.32
CA SER A 42 -18.40 -32.79 17.47
C SER A 42 -17.32 -32.56 16.39
N PRO A 43 -16.05 -32.81 16.70
CA PRO A 43 -14.97 -32.70 15.72
C PRO A 43 -15.22 -33.50 14.44
N ASP A 44 -15.78 -34.71 14.55
CA ASP A 44 -16.06 -35.57 13.40
C ASP A 44 -17.13 -34.98 12.48
N LYS A 45 -18.21 -34.41 13.05
CA LYS A 45 -19.24 -33.71 12.27
C LYS A 45 -18.67 -32.47 11.58
N ALA A 46 -17.89 -31.67 12.30
CA ALA A 46 -17.25 -30.48 11.74
C ALA A 46 -16.28 -30.84 10.60
N LEU A 47 -15.53 -31.95 10.77
CA LEU A 47 -14.61 -32.43 9.74
C LEU A 47 -15.36 -32.91 8.49
N SER A 48 -16.44 -33.71 8.65
CA SER A 48 -17.26 -34.18 7.53
C SER A 48 -17.80 -32.99 6.72
N LEU A 49 -18.44 -32.02 7.39
CA LEU A 49 -18.98 -30.83 6.75
C LEU A 49 -17.89 -29.98 6.05
N PHE A 50 -16.71 -29.85 6.66
CA PHE A 50 -15.61 -29.11 6.03
C PHE A 50 -15.09 -29.81 4.77
N ILE A 51 -15.03 -31.15 4.77
CA ILE A 51 -14.69 -31.94 3.58
C ILE A 51 -15.73 -31.73 2.48
N GLU A 52 -17.02 -31.77 2.82
CA GLU A 52 -18.11 -31.51 1.87
C GLU A 52 -18.04 -30.08 1.29
N MET A 53 -17.68 -29.05 2.10
CA MET A 53 -17.41 -27.69 1.62
C MET A 53 -16.27 -27.70 0.60
N LYS A 54 -15.18 -28.42 0.89
CA LYS A 54 -14.00 -28.53 -0.01
C LYS A 54 -14.35 -29.23 -1.32
N GLU A 55 -15.23 -30.23 -1.29
CA GLU A 55 -15.70 -30.98 -2.45
C GLU A 55 -16.76 -30.24 -3.26
N GLY A 56 -17.16 -29.03 -2.83
CA GLY A 56 -18.12 -28.20 -3.56
C GLY A 56 -19.56 -28.64 -3.46
N LYS A 57 -19.90 -29.52 -2.50
CA LYS A 57 -21.25 -30.07 -2.31
C LYS A 57 -22.28 -29.03 -1.83
N HIS A 58 -21.80 -27.89 -1.35
CA HIS A 58 -22.64 -26.82 -0.80
C HIS A 58 -22.62 -25.56 -1.66
N PRO A 59 -23.70 -24.77 -1.70
CA PRO A 59 -23.75 -23.49 -2.40
C PRO A 59 -22.78 -22.47 -1.82
N GLU A 60 -22.39 -21.48 -2.62
CA GLU A 60 -21.63 -20.32 -2.18
C GLU A 60 -22.43 -19.56 -1.09
N GLY A 61 -21.74 -19.17 -0.02
CA GLY A 61 -22.33 -18.44 1.10
C GLY A 61 -23.19 -19.26 2.08
N SER A 62 -23.41 -20.56 1.82
CA SER A 62 -24.27 -21.39 2.69
C SER A 62 -23.60 -21.81 3.99
N MET A 63 -22.29 -21.87 4.03
CA MET A 63 -21.51 -22.32 5.19
C MET A 63 -20.16 -21.62 5.26
N VAL A 64 -19.68 -21.49 6.48
CA VAL A 64 -18.32 -21.02 6.79
C VAL A 64 -17.69 -21.90 7.87
N LEU A 65 -16.36 -22.05 7.83
CA LEU A 65 -15.62 -22.62 8.95
C LEU A 65 -15.21 -21.50 9.89
N ARG A 66 -15.53 -21.63 11.17
CA ARG A 66 -15.20 -20.62 12.21
C ARG A 66 -14.25 -21.20 13.25
N PHE A 67 -13.33 -20.37 13.73
CA PHE A 67 -12.50 -20.65 14.88
C PHE A 67 -13.28 -20.46 16.18
N LYS A 68 -13.09 -21.31 17.19
CA LYS A 68 -13.65 -21.13 18.53
C LYS A 68 -12.78 -20.15 19.33
N GLY A 69 -13.05 -18.87 19.16
CA GLY A 69 -12.39 -17.81 19.87
C GLY A 69 -13.08 -17.43 21.19
N ASN A 70 -12.80 -16.23 21.67
CA ASN A 70 -13.41 -15.70 22.90
C ASN A 70 -14.58 -14.75 22.55
N MET A 71 -15.81 -15.21 22.72
CA MET A 71 -17.01 -14.42 22.43
C MET A 71 -17.22 -13.23 23.41
N SER A 72 -16.47 -13.17 24.52
CA SER A 72 -16.51 -12.05 25.48
C SER A 72 -15.35 -11.06 25.29
N SER A 73 -14.45 -11.29 24.32
CA SER A 73 -13.36 -10.37 24.07
C SER A 73 -13.84 -8.98 23.66
N SER A 74 -13.22 -7.92 24.17
CA SER A 74 -13.44 -6.55 23.68
C SER A 74 -12.98 -6.37 22.22
N ASN A 75 -11.99 -7.15 21.81
CA ASN A 75 -11.56 -7.25 20.42
C ASN A 75 -12.52 -8.15 19.65
N MET A 76 -13.39 -7.55 18.84
CA MET A 76 -14.42 -8.27 18.07
C MET A 76 -13.84 -9.26 17.03
N LEU A 77 -12.57 -9.10 16.65
CA LEU A 77 -11.88 -10.03 15.75
C LEU A 77 -11.62 -11.39 16.43
N MET A 78 -11.55 -11.43 17.76
CA MET A 78 -11.37 -12.65 18.53
C MET A 78 -12.68 -13.45 18.72
N ARG A 79 -13.84 -12.88 18.35
CA ARG A 79 -15.15 -13.50 18.55
C ARG A 79 -15.50 -14.43 17.39
N ASP A 80 -15.13 -15.67 17.52
CA ASP A 80 -15.34 -16.77 16.56
C ASP A 80 -15.14 -16.33 15.09
N PRO A 81 -13.91 -15.90 14.71
CA PRO A 81 -13.64 -15.45 13.37
C PRO A 81 -13.77 -16.56 12.32
N VAL A 82 -14.13 -16.16 11.10
CA VAL A 82 -14.20 -17.07 9.96
C VAL A 82 -12.81 -17.45 9.49
N LEU A 83 -12.56 -18.75 9.33
CA LEU A 83 -11.31 -19.30 8.79
C LEU A 83 -11.39 -19.54 7.29
N TYR A 84 -12.50 -20.19 6.83
CA TYR A 84 -12.73 -20.52 5.42
C TYR A 84 -14.16 -20.21 5.03
N ARG A 85 -14.33 -19.80 3.78
CA ARG A 85 -15.63 -19.62 3.12
C ARG A 85 -15.70 -20.38 1.81
N ILE A 86 -16.92 -20.70 1.36
CA ILE A 86 -17.18 -21.24 0.03
C ILE A 86 -17.20 -20.07 -0.96
N LEU A 87 -16.41 -20.18 -2.03
CA LEU A 87 -16.33 -19.19 -3.11
C LEU A 87 -16.11 -19.93 -4.44
N LYS A 88 -17.12 -19.97 -5.28
CA LYS A 88 -17.10 -20.68 -6.57
C LYS A 88 -16.68 -19.73 -7.70
N LYS A 89 -15.44 -19.23 -7.62
CA LYS A 89 -14.85 -18.36 -8.65
C LYS A 89 -13.50 -18.92 -9.11
N PRO A 90 -13.24 -18.94 -10.43
CA PRO A 90 -11.94 -19.38 -10.95
C PRO A 90 -10.82 -18.49 -10.43
N HIS A 91 -9.79 -19.12 -9.90
CA HIS A 91 -8.60 -18.41 -9.47
C HIS A 91 -7.61 -18.29 -10.65
N HIS A 92 -6.94 -17.14 -10.80
CA HIS A 92 -6.08 -16.87 -11.96
C HIS A 92 -4.96 -17.91 -12.17
N ARG A 93 -4.45 -18.56 -11.12
CA ARG A 93 -3.44 -19.62 -11.19
C ARG A 93 -4.03 -21.02 -11.13
N THR A 94 -4.91 -21.28 -10.15
CA THR A 94 -5.39 -22.65 -9.84
C THR A 94 -6.72 -22.97 -10.52
N LYS A 95 -7.28 -22.04 -11.28
CA LYS A 95 -8.57 -22.19 -11.98
C LYS A 95 -9.66 -22.65 -11.00
N ASP A 96 -10.41 -23.69 -11.34
CA ASP A 96 -11.53 -24.22 -10.57
C ASP A 96 -11.12 -25.33 -9.58
N LYS A 97 -9.82 -25.46 -9.30
CA LYS A 97 -9.29 -26.50 -8.38
C LYS A 97 -9.84 -26.37 -6.97
N TRP A 98 -10.17 -25.16 -6.52
CA TRP A 98 -10.62 -24.86 -5.18
C TRP A 98 -11.95 -24.13 -5.19
N CYS A 99 -12.86 -24.54 -4.33
CA CYS A 99 -14.14 -23.86 -4.08
C CYS A 99 -14.27 -23.35 -2.64
N ILE A 100 -13.24 -23.52 -1.81
CA ILE A 100 -13.11 -22.90 -0.49
C ILE A 100 -11.85 -22.07 -0.43
N TYR A 101 -11.93 -20.94 0.24
CA TYR A 101 -10.81 -20.00 0.37
C TYR A 101 -10.64 -19.56 1.82
N PRO A 102 -9.38 -19.48 2.31
CA PRO A 102 -9.12 -18.96 3.64
C PRO A 102 -9.43 -17.47 3.71
N MET A 103 -9.83 -17.02 4.88
CA MET A 103 -9.89 -15.59 5.18
C MET A 103 -8.48 -15.04 5.43
N TYR A 104 -8.33 -13.74 5.22
CA TYR A 104 -7.04 -13.06 5.33
C TYR A 104 -6.31 -13.36 6.64
N ASP A 105 -6.98 -13.18 7.78
CA ASP A 105 -6.37 -13.36 9.10
C ASP A 105 -5.82 -14.77 9.33
N TRP A 106 -6.52 -15.78 8.78
CA TRP A 106 -6.05 -17.17 8.88
C TRP A 106 -4.87 -17.45 7.94
N ALA A 107 -4.90 -16.91 6.72
CA ALA A 107 -3.86 -17.15 5.72
C ALA A 107 -2.56 -16.40 6.00
N HIS A 108 -2.65 -15.15 6.47
CA HIS A 108 -1.51 -14.23 6.60
C HIS A 108 -0.40 -14.81 7.48
N GLY A 109 -0.72 -15.15 8.74
CA GLY A 109 0.29 -15.69 9.66
C GLY A 109 0.89 -17.03 9.21
N GLN A 110 0.12 -17.86 8.50
CA GLN A 110 0.62 -19.11 7.94
C GLN A 110 1.61 -18.88 6.79
N SER A 111 1.30 -17.93 5.90
CA SER A 111 2.21 -17.55 4.80
C SER A 111 3.51 -17.00 5.36
N ASP A 112 3.44 -16.08 6.31
CA ASP A 112 4.62 -15.53 6.98
C ASP A 112 5.46 -16.63 7.63
N TYR A 113 4.82 -17.60 8.28
CA TYR A 113 5.52 -18.71 8.93
C TYR A 113 6.18 -19.66 7.93
N ILE A 114 5.50 -20.01 6.83
CA ILE A 114 6.03 -20.87 5.76
C ILE A 114 7.23 -20.20 5.06
N GLU A 115 7.15 -18.89 4.86
CA GLU A 115 8.17 -18.10 4.18
C GLU A 115 9.29 -17.63 5.13
N GLU A 116 9.26 -18.05 6.40
CA GLU A 116 10.25 -17.71 7.43
C GLU A 116 10.41 -16.20 7.66
N ILE A 117 9.33 -15.43 7.48
CA ILE A 117 9.29 -13.99 7.74
C ILE A 117 9.49 -13.73 9.22
N SER A 118 10.47 -12.90 9.56
CA SER A 118 10.73 -12.52 10.95
C SER A 118 9.86 -11.34 11.42
N HIS A 119 9.66 -10.36 10.54
CA HIS A 119 8.90 -9.14 10.79
C HIS A 119 7.86 -8.93 9.71
N SER A 120 6.59 -9.06 10.07
CA SER A 120 5.44 -8.81 9.21
C SER A 120 5.01 -7.36 9.37
N LEU A 121 5.27 -6.52 8.35
CA LEU A 121 5.02 -5.08 8.40
C LEU A 121 3.67 -4.76 7.77
N CYS A 122 2.86 -3.95 8.45
CA CYS A 122 1.55 -3.53 7.97
C CYS A 122 1.18 -2.12 8.47
N THR A 123 0.02 -1.64 8.07
CA THR A 123 -0.51 -0.34 8.52
C THR A 123 -1.24 -0.48 9.86
N LEU A 124 -1.46 0.65 10.57
CA LEU A 124 -2.13 0.72 11.87
C LEU A 124 -3.55 0.15 11.86
N GLU A 125 -4.20 0.05 10.71
CA GLU A 125 -5.50 -0.59 10.53
C GLU A 125 -5.50 -2.05 11.03
N PHE A 126 -4.34 -2.72 10.97
CA PHE A 126 -4.16 -4.11 11.40
C PHE A 126 -3.74 -4.26 12.86
N LEU A 127 -3.67 -3.18 13.63
CA LEU A 127 -3.33 -3.27 15.06
C LEU A 127 -4.30 -4.19 15.84
N PRO A 128 -5.63 -4.13 15.64
CA PRO A 128 -6.56 -5.06 16.28
C PRO A 128 -6.39 -6.52 15.84
N HIS A 129 -5.85 -6.75 14.62
CA HIS A 129 -5.61 -8.09 14.08
C HIS A 129 -4.41 -8.80 14.71
N ARG A 130 -3.48 -8.07 15.35
CA ARG A 130 -2.27 -8.65 15.94
C ARG A 130 -2.55 -9.74 16.98
N GLU A 131 -3.59 -9.55 17.79
CA GLU A 131 -3.98 -10.55 18.79
C GLU A 131 -4.39 -11.86 18.12
N LEU A 132 -5.24 -11.79 17.12
CA LEU A 132 -5.70 -12.94 16.34
C LEU A 132 -4.56 -13.59 15.54
N TYR A 133 -3.69 -12.79 14.94
CA TYR A 133 -2.47 -13.25 14.26
C TYR A 133 -1.59 -14.09 15.18
N ASN A 134 -1.34 -13.60 16.41
CA ASN A 134 -0.56 -14.34 17.40
C ASN A 134 -1.26 -15.62 17.86
N GLU A 135 -2.57 -15.59 18.06
CA GLU A 135 -3.37 -16.75 18.45
C GLU A 135 -3.28 -17.84 17.39
N TYR A 136 -3.45 -17.50 16.12
CA TYR A 136 -3.33 -18.48 15.02
C TYR A 136 -1.91 -19.04 14.90
N LEU A 137 -0.88 -18.21 15.06
CA LEU A 137 0.49 -18.67 15.04
C LEU A 137 0.79 -19.66 16.18
N ASN A 138 0.16 -19.53 17.35
CA ASN A 138 0.34 -20.49 18.44
C ASN A 138 -0.12 -21.90 18.07
N PHE A 139 -1.03 -22.05 17.12
CA PHE A 139 -1.50 -23.35 16.64
C PHE A 139 -0.61 -23.93 15.53
N VAL A 140 0.02 -23.10 14.72
CA VAL A 140 0.80 -23.55 13.56
C VAL A 140 2.30 -23.61 13.83
N TYR A 141 2.77 -22.82 14.78
CA TYR A 141 4.19 -22.76 15.11
C TYR A 141 4.69 -24.03 15.78
N THR A 142 5.74 -24.59 15.24
CA THR A 142 6.42 -25.78 15.80
C THR A 142 7.90 -25.52 16.06
N LYS A 143 8.58 -24.83 15.14
CA LYS A 143 10.02 -24.54 15.20
C LYS A 143 10.40 -23.43 14.23
N GLY A 144 11.62 -22.92 14.33
CA GLY A 144 12.16 -21.91 13.41
C GLY A 144 11.79 -20.48 13.83
N THR A 145 11.73 -19.58 12.86
CA THR A 145 11.40 -18.18 13.09
C THR A 145 9.90 -18.01 13.32
N LYS A 146 9.51 -17.47 14.48
CA LYS A 146 8.13 -17.08 14.74
C LYS A 146 7.91 -15.65 14.26
N PRO A 147 7.06 -15.44 13.26
CA PRO A 147 6.80 -14.10 12.74
C PRO A 147 6.24 -13.15 13.80
N LYS A 148 6.57 -11.86 13.67
CA LYS A 148 6.05 -10.80 14.56
C LYS A 148 5.45 -9.70 13.72
N GLN A 149 4.15 -9.46 13.87
CA GLN A 149 3.47 -8.34 13.23
C GLN A 149 3.89 -7.00 13.86
N ARG A 150 4.16 -6.01 12.99
CA ARG A 150 4.52 -4.64 13.38
C ARG A 150 3.75 -3.66 12.51
N GLU A 151 3.02 -2.77 13.14
CA GLU A 151 2.18 -1.79 12.47
C GLU A 151 2.81 -0.41 12.51
N PHE A 152 2.66 0.29 11.39
CA PHE A 152 3.13 1.65 11.21
C PHE A 152 2.04 2.52 10.59
N SER A 153 2.15 3.83 10.79
CA SER A 153 1.24 4.79 10.16
C SER A 153 1.40 4.77 8.65
N ARG A 154 0.29 5.02 7.97
CA ARG A 154 0.31 5.26 6.54
C ARG A 154 0.85 6.67 6.29
N LEU A 155 1.64 6.83 5.23
CA LEU A 155 2.05 8.14 4.74
C LEU A 155 0.84 8.85 4.13
N ASN A 156 0.40 9.94 4.76
CA ASN A 156 -0.63 10.83 4.25
C ASN A 156 0.01 12.16 3.89
N LEU A 157 -0.26 12.65 2.68
CA LEU A 157 0.17 13.97 2.23
C LEU A 157 -1.01 14.93 2.23
N SER A 158 -0.76 16.19 2.63
CA SER A 158 -1.75 17.25 2.47
C SER A 158 -2.11 17.43 0.98
N TYR A 159 -3.32 17.87 0.71
CA TYR A 159 -3.84 18.14 -0.66
C TYR A 159 -3.67 16.98 -1.65
N THR A 160 -3.47 15.73 -1.17
CA THR A 160 -3.20 14.58 -2.03
C THR A 160 -4.20 13.47 -1.77
N VAL A 161 -4.84 12.99 -2.83
CA VAL A 161 -5.75 11.85 -2.77
C VAL A 161 -4.97 10.56 -3.02
N THR A 162 -4.81 9.71 -1.99
CA THR A 162 -4.11 8.41 -2.09
C THR A 162 -5.06 7.22 -2.26
N SER A 163 -6.38 7.45 -2.29
CA SER A 163 -7.38 6.39 -2.44
C SER A 163 -7.42 5.84 -3.86
N LYS A 164 -7.04 4.57 -4.04
CA LYS A 164 -7.10 3.88 -5.35
C LYS A 164 -8.49 4.01 -6.00
N ARG A 165 -9.57 3.81 -5.24
CA ARG A 165 -10.95 3.88 -5.77
C ARG A 165 -11.30 5.27 -6.32
N LYS A 166 -10.83 6.34 -5.65
CA LYS A 166 -11.05 7.71 -6.13
C LYS A 166 -10.21 8.00 -7.37
N LEU A 167 -8.94 7.60 -7.37
CA LEU A 167 -8.05 7.77 -8.53
C LEU A 167 -8.52 6.96 -9.74
N GLN A 168 -9.03 5.76 -9.52
CA GLN A 168 -9.59 4.91 -10.57
C GLN A 168 -10.75 5.61 -11.29
N LYS A 169 -11.64 6.30 -10.56
CA LYS A 169 -12.73 7.07 -11.17
C LYS A 169 -12.23 8.20 -12.07
N LEU A 170 -11.08 8.81 -11.76
CA LEU A 170 -10.50 9.84 -12.63
C LEU A 170 -10.07 9.24 -13.97
N VAL A 171 -9.48 8.05 -13.95
CA VAL A 171 -9.05 7.32 -15.16
C VAL A 171 -10.27 6.83 -15.95
N GLU A 172 -11.22 6.17 -15.30
CA GLU A 172 -12.43 5.61 -15.95
C GLU A 172 -13.31 6.67 -16.59
N ASN A 173 -13.40 7.87 -15.99
CA ASN A 173 -14.15 8.99 -16.53
C ASN A 173 -13.32 9.89 -17.46
N SER A 174 -12.11 9.48 -17.83
CA SER A 174 -11.22 10.24 -18.73
C SER A 174 -10.90 11.67 -18.27
N PHE A 175 -10.93 11.94 -16.96
CA PHE A 175 -10.46 13.23 -16.40
C PHE A 175 -8.94 13.36 -16.43
N VAL A 176 -8.24 12.24 -16.50
CA VAL A 176 -6.79 12.11 -16.68
C VAL A 176 -6.51 11.09 -17.78
N GLU A 177 -5.34 11.21 -18.43
CA GLU A 177 -4.95 10.33 -19.55
C GLU A 177 -4.72 8.88 -19.13
N GLY A 178 -4.32 8.65 -17.87
CA GLY A 178 -4.06 7.31 -17.34
C GLY A 178 -3.44 7.37 -15.96
N TRP A 179 -2.99 6.21 -15.47
CA TRP A 179 -2.36 6.10 -14.17
C TRP A 179 -0.98 6.79 -14.06
N ASP A 180 -0.37 7.08 -15.19
CA ASP A 180 0.91 7.78 -15.32
C ASP A 180 0.77 9.28 -15.62
N ASP A 181 -0.46 9.80 -15.67
CA ASP A 181 -0.70 11.24 -15.83
C ASP A 181 0.08 12.03 -14.76
N PRO A 182 0.80 13.11 -15.13
CA PRO A 182 1.58 13.90 -14.16
C PRO A 182 0.78 14.50 -13.00
N ARG A 183 -0.55 14.61 -13.16
CA ARG A 183 -1.46 15.05 -12.09
C ARG A 183 -1.78 13.97 -11.07
N MET A 184 -1.46 12.70 -11.39
CA MET A 184 -1.73 11.56 -10.53
C MET A 184 -0.61 11.35 -9.51
N PRO A 185 -0.93 11.11 -8.22
CA PRO A 185 0.05 10.85 -7.17
C PRO A 185 0.55 9.40 -7.18
N THR A 186 0.78 8.86 -8.36
CA THR A 186 1.39 7.53 -8.57
C THR A 186 2.89 7.69 -8.78
N ILE A 187 3.65 6.63 -8.56
CA ILE A 187 5.11 6.63 -8.87
C ILE A 187 5.35 6.97 -10.35
N SER A 188 4.53 6.46 -11.26
CA SER A 188 4.62 6.75 -12.68
C SER A 188 4.28 8.21 -13.00
N GLY A 189 3.23 8.75 -12.37
CA GLY A 189 2.86 10.15 -12.50
C GLY A 189 3.93 11.10 -11.96
N LEU A 190 4.46 10.81 -10.77
CA LEU A 190 5.57 11.57 -10.19
C LEU A 190 6.82 11.53 -11.06
N ARG A 191 7.16 10.38 -11.65
CA ARG A 191 8.28 10.25 -12.59
C ARG A 191 8.07 11.14 -13.81
N ARG A 192 6.92 11.13 -14.44
CA ARG A 192 6.58 12.01 -15.58
C ARG A 192 6.59 13.48 -15.19
N ARG A 193 6.23 13.80 -13.95
CA ARG A 193 6.26 15.16 -13.41
C ARG A 193 7.69 15.67 -13.12
N GLY A 194 8.69 14.78 -13.10
CA GLY A 194 10.09 15.12 -12.90
C GLY A 194 10.65 14.81 -11.50
N TYR A 195 9.91 14.12 -10.65
CA TYR A 195 10.44 13.64 -9.37
C TYR A 195 11.44 12.53 -9.60
N THR A 196 12.61 12.67 -9.00
CA THR A 196 13.69 11.68 -9.09
C THR A 196 13.52 10.59 -8.03
N PRO A 197 14.05 9.37 -8.26
CA PRO A 197 14.07 8.34 -7.22
C PRO A 197 14.78 8.79 -5.95
N THR A 198 15.87 9.54 -6.07
CA THR A 198 16.64 10.08 -4.93
C THR A 198 15.80 11.04 -4.09
N ALA A 199 15.03 11.93 -4.72
CA ALA A 199 14.14 12.86 -4.02
C ALA A 199 13.08 12.10 -3.20
N LEU A 200 12.47 11.05 -3.77
CA LEU A 200 11.49 10.22 -3.07
C LEU A 200 12.12 9.44 -1.90
N ILE A 201 13.32 8.90 -2.09
CA ILE A 201 14.04 8.19 -1.02
C ILE A 201 14.41 9.16 0.10
N ASN A 202 14.91 10.35 -0.22
CA ASN A 202 15.28 11.36 0.76
C ASN A 202 14.06 11.84 1.54
N PHE A 203 12.95 12.08 0.84
CA PHE A 203 11.67 12.39 1.47
C PHE A 203 11.24 11.29 2.45
N ALA A 204 11.22 10.03 2.01
CA ALA A 204 10.83 8.90 2.86
C ALA A 204 11.75 8.76 4.10
N LYS A 205 13.06 8.95 3.93
CA LYS A 205 14.02 8.93 5.04
C LYS A 205 13.79 10.07 6.04
N ALA A 206 13.52 11.27 5.54
CA ALA A 206 13.31 12.44 6.39
C ALA A 206 11.98 12.40 7.15
N VAL A 207 10.93 11.89 6.54
CA VAL A 207 9.64 11.62 7.21
C VAL A 207 9.80 10.54 8.29
N GLY A 208 10.60 9.51 7.99
CA GLY A 208 10.79 8.36 8.88
C GLY A 208 9.56 7.49 9.03
N VAL A 209 9.62 6.57 10.00
CA VAL A 209 8.51 5.68 10.35
C VAL A 209 7.85 6.12 11.66
N ALA A 210 6.52 6.17 11.66
CA ALA A 210 5.73 6.58 12.82
C ALA A 210 4.69 5.51 13.19
N LYS A 211 4.31 5.51 14.48
CA LYS A 211 3.23 4.67 15.02
C LYS A 211 1.98 5.47 15.37
N ARG A 212 1.88 6.69 14.88
CA ARG A 212 0.71 7.56 15.01
C ARG A 212 0.41 8.15 13.65
N ASP A 213 -0.85 8.20 13.29
CA ASP A 213 -1.28 8.84 12.06
C ASP A 213 -0.92 10.32 12.07
N ASN A 214 -0.37 10.77 10.96
CA ASN A 214 -0.01 12.17 10.72
C ASN A 214 -0.28 12.51 9.25
N VAL A 215 -0.30 13.80 8.97
CA VAL A 215 -0.36 14.34 7.59
C VAL A 215 0.90 15.14 7.37
N ILE A 216 1.67 14.75 6.37
CA ILE A 216 2.89 15.45 5.96
C ILE A 216 2.51 16.50 4.93
N ASP A 217 3.08 17.69 5.04
CA ASP A 217 2.86 18.75 4.07
C ASP A 217 3.45 18.34 2.71
N ALA A 218 2.68 18.49 1.63
CA ALA A 218 3.12 18.19 0.27
C ALA A 218 4.31 19.08 -0.16
N SER A 219 4.42 20.29 0.38
CA SER A 219 5.55 21.19 0.14
C SER A 219 6.89 20.58 0.55
N PHE A 220 6.89 19.69 1.54
CA PHE A 220 8.11 18.99 1.96
C PHE A 220 8.58 17.97 0.92
N LEU A 221 7.66 17.28 0.25
CA LEU A 221 8.02 16.43 -0.89
C LEU A 221 8.58 17.27 -2.05
N GLU A 222 7.98 18.43 -2.32
CA GLU A 222 8.46 19.36 -3.35
C GLU A 222 9.83 19.95 -2.99
N PHE A 223 10.07 20.24 -1.71
CA PHE A 223 11.38 20.66 -1.23
C PHE A 223 12.46 19.60 -1.52
N CYS A 224 12.19 18.34 -1.20
CA CYS A 224 13.13 17.24 -1.49
C CYS A 224 13.42 17.09 -3.00
N ALA A 225 12.40 17.34 -3.83
CA ALA A 225 12.56 17.33 -5.28
C ALA A 225 13.47 18.49 -5.76
N ARG A 226 13.22 19.71 -5.26
CA ARG A 226 14.05 20.88 -5.60
C ARG A 226 15.51 20.68 -5.18
N GLU A 227 15.76 20.19 -3.98
CA GLU A 227 17.11 19.95 -3.47
C GLU A 227 17.89 18.95 -4.33
N ASP A 228 17.24 17.87 -4.79
CA ASP A 228 17.90 16.90 -5.66
C ASP A 228 18.11 17.44 -7.09
N LEU A 229 17.12 18.14 -7.63
CA LEU A 229 17.19 18.71 -8.96
C LEU A 229 18.21 19.86 -9.03
N ASN A 230 18.30 20.70 -8.01
CA ASN A 230 19.31 21.78 -7.94
C ASN A 230 20.73 21.25 -8.10
N LYS A 231 20.99 20.06 -7.54
CA LYS A 231 22.34 19.45 -7.62
C LYS A 231 22.63 18.77 -8.96
N LYS A 232 21.58 18.25 -9.65
CA LYS A 232 21.77 17.32 -10.78
C LYS A 232 21.29 17.85 -12.13
N SER A 233 20.38 18.84 -12.11
CA SER A 233 19.76 19.31 -13.35
C SER A 233 20.56 20.41 -14.00
N ARG A 234 20.68 20.36 -15.32
CA ARG A 234 21.22 21.48 -16.10
C ARG A 234 20.31 22.69 -15.95
N ARG A 235 20.91 23.84 -15.69
CA ARG A 235 20.18 25.09 -15.59
C ARG A 235 20.12 25.76 -16.95
N VAL A 236 18.91 26.13 -17.37
CA VAL A 236 18.68 26.85 -18.62
C VAL A 236 17.86 28.09 -18.32
N MET A 237 18.16 29.15 -19.01
CA MET A 237 17.38 30.39 -18.94
C MET A 237 16.44 30.46 -20.14
N VAL A 238 15.15 30.75 -19.88
CA VAL A 238 14.12 30.89 -20.91
C VAL A 238 13.38 32.19 -20.68
N VAL A 239 13.24 33.00 -21.73
CA VAL A 239 12.42 34.21 -21.73
C VAL A 239 11.31 34.03 -22.74
N LEU A 240 10.07 34.04 -22.26
CA LEU A 240 8.89 33.79 -23.10
C LEU A 240 8.56 34.97 -24.04
N ASP A 241 8.64 36.22 -23.57
CA ASP A 241 8.35 37.42 -24.33
C ASP A 241 9.58 38.35 -24.33
N PRO A 242 10.63 38.06 -25.14
CA PRO A 242 11.87 38.79 -25.09
C PRO A 242 11.74 40.20 -25.68
N ILE A 243 12.30 41.16 -24.96
CA ILE A 243 12.45 42.53 -25.46
C ILE A 243 13.80 42.61 -26.21
N LYS A 244 13.80 43.16 -27.41
CA LYS A 244 15.03 43.40 -28.16
C LYS A 244 15.80 44.58 -27.54
N VAL A 245 17.01 44.31 -27.07
CA VAL A 245 17.94 45.33 -26.58
C VAL A 245 19.05 45.53 -27.63
N ILE A 246 19.30 46.76 -28.03
CA ILE A 246 20.34 47.14 -28.99
C ILE A 246 21.41 47.93 -28.23
N ILE A 247 22.64 47.44 -28.21
CA ILE A 247 23.77 48.12 -27.63
C ILE A 247 24.42 48.93 -28.75
N THR A 248 24.23 50.24 -28.73
CA THR A 248 24.63 51.16 -29.82
C THR A 248 26.14 51.41 -29.90
N ASN A 249 26.86 51.14 -28.82
CA ASN A 249 28.32 51.30 -28.73
C ASN A 249 29.08 49.96 -28.81
N TYR A 250 28.39 48.85 -29.18
CA TYR A 250 29.07 47.60 -29.40
C TYR A 250 29.70 47.57 -30.80
N PRO A 251 30.96 47.11 -30.94
CA PRO A 251 31.63 47.11 -32.24
C PRO A 251 30.88 46.29 -33.28
N GLU A 252 30.71 46.84 -34.46
CA GLU A 252 30.10 46.15 -35.60
C GLU A 252 30.94 44.91 -35.98
N ASN A 253 30.26 43.81 -36.25
CA ASN A 253 30.84 42.50 -36.64
C ASN A 253 31.71 41.83 -35.57
N LYS A 254 31.61 42.21 -34.31
CA LYS A 254 32.26 41.51 -33.19
C LYS A 254 31.31 40.41 -32.69
N ASN A 255 31.80 39.19 -32.64
CA ASN A 255 31.17 38.06 -31.98
C ASN A 255 31.98 37.69 -30.74
N GLU A 256 31.32 37.56 -29.60
CA GLU A 256 31.93 37.09 -28.38
C GLU A 256 31.25 35.77 -27.95
N THR A 257 32.07 34.81 -27.58
CA THR A 257 31.58 33.57 -26.96
C THR A 257 31.99 33.60 -25.50
N LEU A 258 31.01 33.55 -24.64
CA LEU A 258 31.19 33.48 -23.19
C LEU A 258 30.92 32.05 -22.74
N LEU A 259 31.67 31.59 -21.74
CA LEU A 259 31.44 30.31 -21.10
C LEU A 259 30.52 30.50 -19.88
N THR A 260 29.54 29.68 -19.75
CA THR A 260 28.59 29.69 -18.65
C THR A 260 28.48 28.31 -18.08
N GLU A 261 28.60 28.19 -16.77
CA GLU A 261 28.42 26.91 -16.06
C GLU A 261 27.02 26.32 -16.31
N ASN A 262 26.95 25.01 -16.57
CA ASN A 262 25.71 24.29 -16.72
C ASN A 262 24.96 24.14 -15.40
N ASN A 263 25.72 23.97 -14.30
CA ASN A 263 25.18 23.98 -12.96
C ASN A 263 26.29 24.39 -11.96
N PRO A 264 26.18 25.55 -11.30
CA PRO A 264 27.22 26.02 -10.36
C PRO A 264 27.34 25.17 -9.07
N GLU A 265 26.39 24.28 -8.80
CA GLU A 265 26.42 23.33 -7.67
C GLU A 265 27.01 21.96 -8.05
N ASP A 266 27.32 21.75 -9.35
CA ASP A 266 27.84 20.49 -9.88
C ASP A 266 29.01 20.81 -10.80
N SER A 267 30.24 20.70 -10.28
CA SER A 267 31.49 20.96 -11.03
C SER A 267 31.69 19.98 -12.21
N GLU A 268 31.02 18.82 -12.19
CA GLU A 268 31.10 17.83 -13.27
C GLU A 268 30.09 18.14 -14.41
N ALA A 269 29.14 19.03 -14.18
CA ALA A 269 28.17 19.43 -15.19
C ALA A 269 28.80 20.16 -16.39
N GLY A 270 30.03 20.67 -16.23
CA GLY A 270 30.76 21.37 -17.25
C GLY A 270 30.19 22.74 -17.61
N GLU A 271 30.69 23.33 -18.68
CA GLU A 271 30.29 24.63 -19.17
C GLU A 271 29.64 24.54 -20.55
N ARG A 272 28.90 25.56 -20.93
CA ARG A 272 28.35 25.76 -22.27
C ARG A 272 28.81 27.08 -22.87
N ALA A 273 29.12 27.07 -24.15
CA ALA A 273 29.37 28.27 -24.89
C ALA A 273 28.10 29.03 -25.20
N VAL A 274 28.05 30.29 -24.88
CA VAL A 274 26.98 31.22 -25.26
C VAL A 274 27.55 32.26 -26.21
N SER A 275 27.03 32.31 -27.43
CA SER A 275 27.43 33.25 -28.48
C SER A 275 26.45 34.43 -28.54
N TYR A 276 26.99 35.62 -28.43
CA TYR A 276 26.19 36.86 -28.46
C TYR A 276 26.42 37.57 -29.79
N THR A 277 25.57 37.31 -30.78
CA THR A 277 25.43 38.13 -31.98
C THR A 277 24.34 39.19 -31.84
N HIS A 278 23.32 38.89 -30.96
CA HIS A 278 22.24 39.82 -30.63
C HIS A 278 21.95 39.67 -29.14
N LEU A 279 22.34 40.66 -28.34
CA LEU A 279 22.08 40.68 -26.89
C LEU A 279 20.57 40.93 -26.66
N ARG A 280 19.98 40.10 -25.80
CA ARG A 280 18.65 40.28 -25.27
C ARG A 280 18.75 40.63 -23.78
N ALA A 281 17.78 41.44 -23.28
CA ALA A 281 17.86 42.00 -21.92
C ALA A 281 18.06 40.97 -20.81
N HIS A 282 17.61 39.74 -20.98
CA HIS A 282 17.75 38.66 -19.98
C HIS A 282 19.13 38.00 -19.93
N GLU A 283 19.98 38.20 -20.97
CA GLU A 283 21.29 37.61 -21.03
C GLU A 283 22.34 38.48 -20.29
N THR A 284 21.91 39.72 -19.89
CA THR A 284 22.78 40.66 -19.15
C THR A 284 22.54 40.66 -17.64
N ALA A 285 21.60 39.88 -17.15
CA ALA A 285 21.19 39.84 -15.73
C ALA A 285 21.86 38.68 -14.94
N MET A 286 23.08 38.30 -15.26
CA MET A 286 23.86 37.36 -14.46
C MET A 286 25.02 38.06 -13.76
#